data_0bdf6d0a4b61fd21c93c8ccb0f4e263e
#
_entry.id   0bdf6d0a4b61fd21c93c8ccb0f4e263e
#
_cell.length_a   1.000
_cell.length_b   1.000
_cell.length_c   1.000
_cell.angle_alpha   90.00
_cell.angle_beta   90.00
_cell.angle_gamma   90.00
#
_symmetry.space_group_name_H-M   'P 1'
#
loop_
_entity.id
_entity.type
_entity.pdbx_description
1 polymer ?
#
loop_
_entity_poly.entity_id
_entity_poly.type
_entity_poly.pdbx_seq_one_letter_code
_entity_poly.pdbx_strand_id
1 'polypeptide(L)' 'MKNTKLTSVKILENLYEKFKLDTVNTKMTLQKLTNRSVDKFLNDNKFKEEIETYDNLTASGSNF' A
#
# COMPACT_ATOMS: atom_id res chain seq x y z
N MET A 1 18.29 13.31 9.80
CA MET A 1 17.05 12.66 10.24
C MET A 1 15.87 13.12 9.42
N LYS A 2 14.95 12.22 9.13
CA LYS A 2 13.80 12.56 8.32
C LYS A 2 12.63 12.99 9.17
N ASN A 3 11.95 14.02 8.72
CA ASN A 3 10.70 14.42 9.35
C ASN A 3 9.59 13.48 8.87
N THR A 4 8.84 12.95 9.82
CA THR A 4 7.75 12.05 9.50
C THR A 4 6.46 12.59 10.07
N LYS A 5 5.35 12.12 9.53
CA LYS A 5 4.04 12.47 10.01
C LYS A 5 3.26 11.18 10.27
N LEU A 6 2.67 11.09 11.43
CA LEU A 6 1.83 9.95 11.76
C LEU A 6 0.47 10.17 11.12
N THR A 7 0.07 9.25 10.26
CA THR A 7 -1.24 9.29 9.63
C THR A 7 -1.93 7.98 9.90
N SER A 8 -3.24 7.95 9.72
CA SER A 8 -4.00 6.72 9.87
C SER A 8 -4.78 6.44 8.60
N VAL A 9 -4.79 5.17 8.21
CA VAL A 9 -5.57 4.71 7.07
C VAL A 9 -6.26 3.43 7.47
N LYS A 10 -7.38 3.15 6.84
CA LYS A 10 -8.09 1.90 7.05
C LYS A 10 -7.68 0.94 5.95
N ILE A 11 -7.35 -0.27 6.31
CA ILE A 11 -6.97 -1.30 5.36
C ILE A 11 -7.95 -2.45 5.53
N LEU A 12 -8.39 -3.01 4.41
CA LEU A 12 -9.26 -4.17 4.47
C LEU A 12 -8.60 -5.26 5.28
N GLU A 13 -9.34 -5.84 6.21
CA GLU A 13 -8.81 -6.81 7.16
C GLU A 13 -8.15 -7.99 6.45
N ASN A 14 -8.79 -8.52 5.42
CA ASN A 14 -8.23 -9.65 4.68
C ASN A 14 -6.90 -9.30 4.03
N LEU A 15 -6.79 -8.10 3.48
CA LEU A 15 -5.55 -7.66 2.86
C LEU A 15 -4.44 -7.52 3.88
N TYR A 16 -4.78 -6.96 5.03
CA TYR A 16 -3.80 -6.76 6.09
C TYR A 16 -3.26 -8.10 6.58
N GLU A 17 -4.15 -9.06 6.80
CA GLU A 17 -3.73 -10.37 7.28
C GLU A 17 -2.87 -11.10 6.25
N LYS A 18 -3.25 -11.04 4.98
CA LYS A 18 -2.45 -11.64 3.93
C LYS A 18 -1.09 -10.98 3.81
N PHE A 19 -1.06 -9.66 3.96
CA PHE A 19 0.20 -8.93 3.92
C PHE A 19 1.13 -9.40 5.04
N LYS A 20 0.59 -9.54 6.25
CA LYS A 20 1.40 -9.98 7.39
C LYS A 20 1.96 -11.37 7.16
N LEU A 21 1.15 -12.29 6.64
CA LEU A 21 1.61 -13.63 6.37
C LEU A 21 2.66 -13.66 5.27
N ASP A 22 2.46 -12.86 4.24
CA ASP A 22 3.37 -12.84 3.09
C ASP A 22 4.71 -12.24 3.45
N THR A 23 4.76 -11.38 4.45
CA THR A 23 5.99 -10.67 4.80
C THR A 23 6.64 -11.18 6.08
N VAL A 24 6.16 -12.29 6.63
CA VAL A 24 6.64 -12.79 7.92
C VAL A 24 8.14 -13.10 7.90
N ASN A 25 8.66 -13.55 6.77
CA ASN A 25 10.06 -13.91 6.63
C ASN A 25 10.87 -12.86 5.87
N THR A 26 10.33 -11.66 5.71
CA THR A 26 11.01 -10.58 5.02
C THR A 26 11.20 -9.41 5.96
N LYS A 27 11.88 -8.38 5.47
CA LYS A 27 12.03 -7.16 6.24
C LYS A 27 11.05 -6.08 5.80
N MET A 28 10.07 -6.47 4.99
CA MET A 28 9.06 -5.53 4.54
C MET A 28 8.10 -5.19 5.68
N THR A 29 7.76 -3.93 5.80
CA THR A 29 6.78 -3.47 6.78
C THR A 29 5.74 -2.64 6.06
N LEU A 30 4.59 -2.44 6.71
CA LEU A 30 3.55 -1.62 6.12
C LEU A 30 4.05 -0.19 5.93
N GLN A 31 4.85 0.30 6.86
CA GLN A 31 5.42 1.63 6.75
C GLN A 31 6.32 1.75 5.53
N LYS A 32 7.19 0.76 5.30
CA LYS A 32 8.06 0.76 4.12
C LYS A 32 7.24 0.69 2.84
N LEU A 33 6.25 -0.19 2.81
CA LEU A 33 5.40 -0.32 1.64
C LEU A 33 4.69 0.99 1.34
N THR A 34 4.14 1.62 2.37
CA THR A 34 3.43 2.88 2.19
C THR A 34 4.35 3.98 1.65
N ASN A 35 5.50 4.16 2.27
CA ASN A 35 6.40 5.22 1.84
C ASN A 35 6.91 4.97 0.42
N ARG A 36 7.28 3.74 0.12
CA ARG A 36 7.78 3.40 -1.21
C ARG A 36 6.70 3.53 -2.26
N SER A 37 5.47 3.15 -1.92
CA SER A 37 4.35 3.27 -2.86
C SER A 37 4.01 4.73 -3.14
N VAL A 38 4.01 5.56 -2.11
CA VAL A 38 3.73 6.97 -2.29
C VAL A 38 4.81 7.63 -3.14
N ASP A 39 6.07 7.31 -2.84
CA ASP A 39 7.18 7.86 -3.62
C ASP A 39 7.07 7.43 -5.08
N LYS A 40 6.80 6.16 -5.32
CA LYS A 40 6.67 5.65 -6.67
C LYS A 40 5.47 6.27 -7.40
N PHE A 41 4.37 6.45 -6.68
CA PHE A 41 3.19 7.08 -7.24
C PHE A 41 3.51 8.49 -7.75
N LEU A 42 4.32 9.23 -7.00
CA LEU A 42 4.66 10.60 -7.36
C LEU A 42 5.68 10.69 -8.50
N ASN A 43 6.52 9.68 -8.66
CA ASN A 43 7.64 9.74 -9.59
C ASN A 43 7.55 8.81 -10.79
N ASP A 44 6.52 7.98 -10.86
CA ASP A 44 6.35 6.99 -11.93
C ASP A 44 4.94 7.11 -12.47
N ASN A 45 4.81 7.76 -13.63
CA ASN A 45 3.49 8.01 -14.21
C ASN A 45 2.72 6.72 -14.53
N LYS A 46 3.44 5.68 -14.89
CA LYS A 46 2.78 4.41 -15.20
C LYS A 46 2.18 3.79 -13.95
N PHE A 47 2.93 3.79 -12.87
CA PHE A 47 2.45 3.26 -11.60
C PHE A 47 1.27 4.09 -11.08
N LYS A 48 1.38 5.42 -11.20
CA LYS A 48 0.30 6.31 -10.81
C LYS A 48 -0.99 5.98 -11.55
N GLU A 49 -0.89 5.81 -12.87
CA GLU A 49 -2.06 5.48 -13.66
C GLU A 49 -2.63 4.13 -13.28
N GLU A 50 -1.78 3.14 -13.07
CA GLU A 50 -2.22 1.81 -12.67
C GLU A 50 -2.98 1.84 -11.34
N ILE A 51 -2.50 2.61 -10.39
CA ILE A 51 -3.15 2.70 -9.08
C ILE A 51 -4.45 3.47 -9.16
N GLU A 52 -4.46 4.58 -9.91
CA GLU A 52 -5.66 5.40 -10.01
C GLU A 52 -6.81 4.68 -10.71
N THR A 53 -6.47 3.78 -11.63
CA THR A 53 -7.48 3.04 -12.38
C THR A 53 -7.69 1.63 -11.87
N TYR A 54 -7.05 1.28 -10.75
CA TYR A 54 -7.12 -0.07 -10.20
C TYR A 54 -8.51 -0.33 -9.65
N ASP A 55 -9.22 -1.25 -10.24
CA ASP A 55 -10.57 -1.60 -9.82
C ASP A 55 -10.75 -3.07 -9.50
N ASN A 56 -9.66 -3.82 -9.45
CA ASN A 56 -9.69 -5.26 -9.16
C ASN A 56 -9.38 -5.57 -7.71
N LEU A 57 -9.96 -4.81 -6.81
CA LEU A 57 -9.74 -5.05 -5.39
C LEU A 57 -10.56 -6.26 -4.96
N THR A 58 -9.93 -7.43 -5.03
CA THR A 58 -10.64 -8.70 -4.83
C THR A 58 -11.25 -8.85 -3.45
N ALA A 59 -10.67 -8.20 -2.45
CA ALA A 59 -11.16 -8.32 -1.08
C ALA A 59 -12.52 -7.65 -0.90
N SER A 60 -12.78 -6.57 -1.62
CA SER A 60 -14.06 -5.85 -1.49
C SER A 60 -14.77 -5.67 -2.81
N GLY A 61 -14.03 -5.77 -3.92
CA GLY A 61 -14.59 -5.53 -5.24
C GLY A 61 -15.03 -4.10 -5.42
N SER A 62 -14.44 -3.18 -4.69
CA SER A 62 -14.93 -1.81 -4.70
C SER A 62 -13.79 -0.81 -4.74
N ASN A 63 -14.16 0.45 -4.59
CA ASN A 63 -13.24 1.59 -4.63
C ASN A 63 -12.59 1.86 -3.29
N PHE A 64 -12.68 0.94 -2.38
CA PHE A 64 -12.12 1.17 -1.07
C PHE A 64 -10.68 1.63 -1.13
#